data_7365e06535d1c68da3344f9ed0e07826
#
_entry.id   7365e06535d1c68da3344f9ed0e07826
#
_cell.length_a   1.000
_cell.length_b   1.000
_cell.length_c   1.000
_cell.angle_alpha   90.00
_cell.angle_beta   90.00
_cell.angle_gamma   90.00
#
_symmetry.space_group_name_H-M   'P 1'
#
loop_
_entity.id
_entity.type
_entity.pdbx_description
1 polymer ?
#
loop_
_entity_poly.entity_id
_entity_poly.type
_entity_poly.pdbx_seq_one_letter_code
_entity_poly.pdbx_strand_id
1 'polypeptide(L)'
;MIEKAIKYIVGLKNPDVREIGGQTYSDKELYRIDHNPKAQPITLGTLSSLCDYIKSHYDERGKVFVHVVSPLEVQVYSVLDADRTREHLVKVVGRVPSFEFGTFMDHEKFCINLQSKFINTPERALLLKFAGTVEAGTIA
;
A
#
# COMPACT_ATOMS: atom_id res chain seq x y z
N MET A 1 30.18 35.33 40.35
CA MET A 1 29.64 36.16 39.25
C MET A 1 29.71 35.48 37.87
N ILE A 2 30.83 34.96 37.48
CA ILE A 2 31.00 34.33 36.17
C ILE A 2 30.06 33.11 35.96
N GLU A 3 29.90 32.28 36.98
CA GLU A 3 29.02 31.11 36.94
C GLU A 3 27.55 31.48 36.64
N LYS A 4 27.05 32.54 37.31
CA LYS A 4 25.69 33.04 37.05
C LYS A 4 25.50 33.56 35.63
N ALA A 5 26.54 34.25 35.11
CA ALA A 5 26.53 34.75 33.73
C ALA A 5 26.53 33.61 32.72
N ILE A 6 27.33 32.57 32.95
CA ILE A 6 27.35 31.38 32.09
C ILE A 6 25.99 30.65 32.11
N LYS A 7 25.42 30.43 33.30
CA LYS A 7 24.09 29.85 33.45
C LYS A 7 23.01 30.66 32.70
N TYR A 8 23.08 31.97 32.80
CA TYR A 8 22.15 32.84 32.08
C TYR A 8 22.32 32.73 30.56
N ILE A 9 23.53 32.79 30.06
CA ILE A 9 23.82 32.67 28.63
C ILE A 9 23.39 31.31 28.08
N VAL A 10 23.66 30.23 28.81
CA VAL A 10 23.20 28.87 28.43
C VAL A 10 21.68 28.77 28.47
N GLY A 11 21.05 29.40 29.48
CA GLY A 11 19.58 29.45 29.59
C GLY A 11 18.89 30.19 28.43
N LEU A 12 19.55 31.13 27.76
CA LEU A 12 19.02 31.82 26.58
C LEU A 12 18.81 30.88 25.40
N LYS A 13 19.48 29.75 25.35
CA LYS A 13 19.27 28.71 24.32
C LYS A 13 18.06 27.84 24.61
N ASN A 14 17.57 27.82 25.83
CA ASN A 14 16.41 27.03 26.19
C ASN A 14 15.12 27.73 25.71
N PRO A 15 14.16 26.98 25.18
CA PRO A 15 12.88 27.53 24.77
C PRO A 15 12.09 27.96 26.04
N ASP A 16 11.43 29.12 25.96
CA ASP A 16 10.41 29.53 26.94
C ASP A 16 9.05 29.02 26.42
N VAL A 17 8.49 28.05 27.11
CA VAL A 17 7.21 27.43 26.76
C VAL A 17 6.16 27.85 27.74
N ARG A 18 5.06 28.46 27.26
CA ARG A 18 3.94 28.95 28.09
C ARG A 18 2.61 28.47 27.55
N GLU A 19 1.68 28.23 28.45
CA GLU A 19 0.29 27.92 28.10
C GLU A 19 -0.57 29.16 28.33
N ILE A 20 -1.29 29.60 27.28
CA ILE A 20 -2.18 30.74 27.30
C ILE A 20 -3.47 30.37 26.61
N GLY A 21 -4.61 30.49 27.32
CA GLY A 21 -5.92 30.19 26.75
C GLY A 21 -6.10 28.75 26.27
N GLY A 22 -5.47 27.80 26.96
CA GLY A 22 -5.52 26.38 26.61
C GLY A 22 -4.61 25.99 25.43
N GLN A 23 -3.78 26.89 24.93
CA GLN A 23 -2.81 26.63 23.88
C GLN A 23 -1.39 26.87 24.37
N THR A 24 -0.47 26.04 23.90
CA THR A 24 0.94 26.09 24.26
C THR A 24 1.73 26.89 23.23
N TYR A 25 2.51 27.84 23.70
CA TYR A 25 3.37 28.71 22.89
C TYR A 25 4.83 28.50 23.27
N SER A 26 5.72 28.62 22.31
CA SER A 26 7.16 28.62 22.50
C SER A 26 7.77 29.81 21.79
N ASP A 27 8.82 30.41 22.40
CA ASP A 27 9.60 31.50 21.82
C ASP A 27 10.62 31.00 20.76
N LYS A 28 10.82 29.69 20.66
CA LYS A 28 11.72 29.04 19.71
C LYS A 28 11.01 27.91 19.00
N GLU A 29 11.44 27.67 17.77
CA GLU A 29 11.04 26.50 17.03
C GLU A 29 11.59 25.24 17.70
N LEU A 30 10.70 24.30 18.01
CA LEU A 30 11.05 23.04 18.65
C LEU A 30 10.96 21.92 17.61
N TYR A 31 12.03 21.14 17.49
CA TYR A 31 12.05 19.94 16.66
C TYR A 31 11.68 18.74 17.51
N ARG A 32 10.66 18.01 17.07
CA ARG A 32 10.28 16.77 17.71
C ARG A 32 11.23 15.66 17.27
N ILE A 33 11.74 14.92 18.25
CA ILE A 33 12.47 13.68 17.98
C ILE A 33 11.46 12.54 18.02
N ASP A 34 11.28 11.86 16.90
CA ASP A 34 10.42 10.69 16.83
C ASP A 34 11.06 9.52 17.58
N HIS A 35 10.42 9.13 18.69
CA HIS A 35 10.86 7.98 19.49
C HIS A 35 10.32 6.63 18.96
N ASN A 36 9.35 6.66 18.09
CA ASN A 36 8.73 5.49 17.50
C ASN A 36 8.82 5.55 15.98
N PRO A 37 9.97 5.15 15.40
CA PRO A 37 10.11 5.09 13.95
C PRO A 37 9.09 4.10 13.37
N LYS A 38 8.50 4.45 12.24
CA LYS A 38 7.53 3.61 11.54
C LYS A 38 8.26 2.73 10.51
N ALA A 39 7.86 1.47 10.45
CA ALA A 39 8.39 0.54 9.46
C ALA A 39 7.90 0.93 8.05
N GLN A 40 8.68 0.58 7.05
CA GLN A 40 8.25 0.70 5.66
C GLN A 40 7.15 -0.34 5.36
N PRO A 41 6.15 0.01 4.54
CA PRO A 41 5.08 -0.91 4.20
C PRO A 41 5.59 -2.09 3.37
N ILE A 42 5.04 -3.26 3.61
CA ILE A 42 5.31 -4.47 2.85
C ILE A 42 4.36 -4.52 1.65
N THR A 43 4.87 -4.87 0.48
CA THR A 43 4.04 -5.09 -0.71
C THR A 43 3.82 -6.58 -0.93
N LEU A 44 2.56 -6.99 -0.98
CA LEU A 44 2.12 -8.36 -1.23
C LEU A 44 1.42 -8.45 -2.59
N GLY A 45 1.49 -9.62 -3.22
CA GLY A 45 0.90 -9.84 -4.54
C GLY A 45 -0.47 -10.51 -4.53
N THR A 46 -0.93 -11.04 -3.39
CA THR A 46 -2.19 -11.78 -3.28
C THR A 46 -2.93 -11.47 -1.99
N LEU A 47 -4.26 -11.64 -2.02
CA LEU A 47 -5.08 -11.54 -0.80
C LEU A 47 -4.83 -12.69 0.17
N SER A 48 -4.47 -13.87 -0.32
CA SER A 48 -4.09 -15.01 0.54
C SER A 48 -2.87 -14.66 1.41
N SER A 49 -1.86 -14.04 0.82
CA SER A 49 -0.69 -13.56 1.56
C SER A 49 -1.05 -12.50 2.61
N LEU A 50 -2.04 -11.64 2.31
CA LEU A 50 -2.55 -10.70 3.30
C LEU A 50 -3.23 -11.40 4.47
N CYS A 51 -4.07 -12.39 4.20
CA CYS A 51 -4.72 -13.18 5.24
C CYS A 51 -3.69 -13.90 6.12
N ASP A 52 -2.66 -14.46 5.52
CA ASP A 52 -1.57 -15.11 6.25
C ASP A 52 -0.78 -14.13 7.11
N TYR A 53 -0.49 -12.93 6.58
CA TYR A 53 0.17 -11.87 7.32
C TYR A 53 -0.65 -11.46 8.56
N ILE A 54 -1.95 -11.23 8.40
CA ILE A 54 -2.83 -10.83 9.51
C ILE A 54 -2.93 -11.95 10.55
N LYS A 55 -3.07 -13.21 10.12
CA LYS A 55 -3.17 -14.37 11.01
C LYS A 55 -1.87 -14.70 11.75
N SER A 56 -0.75 -14.38 11.15
CA SER A 56 0.57 -14.69 11.74
C SER A 56 0.89 -13.85 12.96
N HIS A 57 0.28 -12.70 13.13
CA HIS A 57 0.52 -11.74 14.21
C HIS A 57 2.00 -11.36 14.38
N TYR A 58 2.81 -11.46 13.33
CA TYR A 58 4.25 -11.16 13.41
C TYR A 58 4.55 -9.76 13.92
N ASP A 59 3.71 -8.81 13.59
CA ASP A 59 3.90 -7.41 14.01
C ASP A 59 3.16 -7.06 15.30
N GLU A 60 2.48 -8.02 15.95
CA GLU A 60 1.73 -7.86 17.22
C GLU A 60 1.03 -6.50 17.40
N ARG A 61 0.45 -6.03 16.34
CA ARG A 61 -0.24 -4.75 16.36
C ARG A 61 -1.71 -4.98 16.59
N GLY A 62 -2.27 -4.24 17.49
CA GLY A 62 -3.68 -4.34 17.88
C GLY A 62 -4.64 -4.28 16.69
N LYS A 63 -5.65 -3.46 16.74
CA LYS A 63 -6.62 -3.31 15.65
C LYS A 63 -5.97 -2.70 14.41
N VAL A 64 -6.35 -3.21 13.24
CA VAL A 64 -5.93 -2.69 11.94
C VAL A 64 -7.14 -2.29 11.10
N PHE A 65 -6.94 -1.37 10.18
CA PHE A 65 -7.91 -1.00 9.16
C PHE A 65 -7.52 -1.58 7.81
N VAL A 66 -8.48 -2.20 7.16
CA VAL A 66 -8.33 -2.67 5.78
C VAL A 66 -9.05 -1.68 4.88
N HIS A 67 -8.30 -1.05 3.97
CA HIS A 67 -8.80 -0.10 3.00
C HIS A 67 -8.75 -0.72 1.62
N VAL A 68 -9.91 -0.97 1.03
CA VAL A 68 -10.04 -1.43 -0.35
C VAL A 68 -10.01 -0.22 -1.26
N VAL A 69 -8.90 0.02 -1.92
CA VAL A 69 -8.70 1.15 -2.83
C VAL A 69 -9.36 0.89 -4.17
N SER A 70 -9.19 -0.32 -4.68
CA SER A 70 -9.73 -0.77 -5.96
C SER A 70 -9.88 -2.30 -5.95
N PRO A 71 -10.50 -2.90 -6.97
CA PRO A 71 -10.52 -4.36 -7.10
C PRO A 71 -9.15 -5.03 -7.11
N LEU A 72 -8.10 -4.28 -7.43
CA LEU A 72 -6.73 -4.76 -7.53
C LEU A 72 -5.79 -4.23 -6.45
N GLU A 73 -6.27 -3.37 -5.56
CA GLU A 73 -5.42 -2.77 -4.53
C GLU A 73 -6.13 -2.73 -3.18
N VAL A 74 -5.47 -3.29 -2.18
CA VAL A 74 -5.88 -3.25 -0.78
C VAL A 74 -4.71 -2.75 0.07
N GLN A 75 -5.00 -1.89 1.02
CA GLN A 75 -4.01 -1.34 1.95
C GLN A 75 -4.43 -1.61 3.39
N VAL A 76 -3.46 -1.84 4.25
CA VAL A 76 -3.68 -2.08 5.68
C VAL A 76 -2.96 -1.03 6.49
N TYR A 77 -3.69 -0.39 7.38
CA TYR A 77 -3.22 0.67 8.26
C TYR A 77 -3.41 0.32 9.72
N SER A 78 -2.55 0.86 10.56
CA SER A 78 -2.75 0.86 12.01
C SER A 78 -3.92 1.77 12.41
N VAL A 79 -4.36 1.66 13.65
CA VAL A 79 -5.19 2.68 14.31
C VAL A 79 -4.40 3.99 14.45
N LEU A 80 -5.10 5.08 14.74
CA LEU A 80 -4.44 6.35 15.03
C LEU A 80 -3.57 6.23 16.29
N ASP A 81 -2.35 6.73 16.19
CA ASP A 81 -1.46 6.91 17.33
C ASP A 81 -1.78 8.20 18.11
N ALA A 82 -0.98 8.49 19.14
CA ALA A 82 -1.13 9.70 19.96
C ALA A 82 -1.03 11.01 19.16
N ASP A 83 -0.31 10.99 18.05
CA ASP A 83 -0.14 12.13 17.15
C ASP A 83 -1.20 12.21 16.07
N ARG A 84 -2.20 11.31 16.14
CA ARG A 84 -3.27 11.17 15.15
C ARG A 84 -2.76 10.82 13.75
N THR A 85 -1.68 10.08 13.68
CA THR A 85 -1.13 9.54 12.45
C THR A 85 -1.37 8.03 12.37
N ARG A 86 -1.31 7.47 11.18
CA ARG A 86 -1.44 6.03 10.93
C ARG A 86 -0.16 5.50 10.32
N GLU A 87 0.17 4.27 10.65
CA GLU A 87 1.23 3.54 9.99
C GLU A 87 0.64 2.73 8.83
N HIS A 88 1.24 2.83 7.66
CA HIS A 88 0.91 1.99 6.52
C HIS A 88 1.69 0.68 6.66
N LEU A 89 0.98 -0.41 6.95
CA LEU A 89 1.60 -1.69 7.26
C LEU A 89 1.83 -2.53 6.00
N VAL A 90 0.81 -2.68 5.19
CA VAL A 90 0.80 -3.57 4.04
C VAL A 90 0.05 -2.95 2.87
N LYS A 91 0.59 -3.13 1.69
CA LYS A 91 -0.06 -2.85 0.42
C LYS A 91 -0.16 -4.16 -0.38
N VAL A 92 -1.36 -4.53 -0.77
CA VAL A 92 -1.61 -5.65 -1.68
C VAL A 92 -1.91 -5.11 -3.05
N VAL A 93 -1.18 -5.56 -4.06
CA VAL A 93 -1.40 -5.16 -5.46
C VAL A 93 -1.61 -6.42 -6.29
N GLY A 94 -2.84 -6.63 -6.73
CA GLY A 94 -3.19 -7.69 -7.66
C GLY A 94 -2.62 -7.40 -9.04
N ARG A 95 -2.15 -8.43 -9.70
CA ARG A 95 -1.69 -8.34 -11.08
C ARG A 95 -2.70 -9.05 -11.98
N VAL A 96 -3.28 -8.31 -12.89
CA VAL A 96 -4.09 -8.87 -13.97
C VAL A 96 -3.24 -8.87 -15.24
N PRO A 97 -3.08 -10.00 -15.90
CA PRO A 97 -2.39 -10.04 -17.18
C PRO A 97 -3.06 -9.08 -18.17
N SER A 98 -2.29 -8.29 -18.87
CA SER A 98 -2.81 -7.42 -19.91
C SER A 98 -3.29 -8.25 -21.10
N PHE A 99 -4.48 -7.93 -21.61
CA PHE A 99 -5.01 -8.50 -22.85
C PHE A 99 -5.44 -7.35 -23.77
N GLU A 100 -4.99 -7.40 -25.01
CA GLU A 100 -5.30 -6.37 -26.00
C GLU A 100 -6.66 -6.66 -26.62
N PHE A 101 -7.70 -6.00 -26.10
CA PHE A 101 -9.05 -6.07 -26.66
C PHE A 101 -9.18 -5.18 -27.90
N GLY A 102 -9.99 -5.62 -28.86
CA GLY A 102 -10.27 -4.83 -30.06
C GLY A 102 -9.16 -4.80 -31.09
N THR A 103 -8.09 -5.54 -30.90
CA THR A 103 -7.00 -5.72 -31.88
C THR A 103 -7.04 -7.11 -32.48
N PHE A 104 -6.80 -7.17 -33.80
CA PHE A 104 -6.64 -8.45 -34.47
C PHE A 104 -5.28 -9.06 -34.12
N MET A 105 -5.28 -10.35 -33.84
CA MET A 105 -4.05 -11.12 -33.61
C MET A 105 -4.15 -12.44 -34.37
N ASP A 106 -3.02 -13.06 -34.64
CA ASP A 106 -3.01 -14.35 -35.27
C ASP A 106 -3.60 -15.44 -34.37
N HIS A 107 -4.03 -16.53 -34.98
CA HIS A 107 -4.70 -17.65 -34.31
C HIS A 107 -3.86 -18.23 -33.16
N GLU A 108 -2.58 -18.47 -33.40
CA GLU A 108 -1.69 -19.07 -32.39
C GLU A 108 -1.53 -18.14 -31.19
N LYS A 109 -1.28 -16.86 -31.43
CA LYS A 109 -1.16 -15.84 -30.37
C LYS A 109 -2.47 -15.70 -29.57
N PHE A 110 -3.61 -15.76 -30.25
CA PHE A 110 -4.92 -15.72 -29.58
C PHE A 110 -5.12 -16.91 -28.64
N CYS A 111 -4.86 -18.13 -29.13
CA CYS A 111 -4.98 -19.35 -28.34
C CYS A 111 -4.04 -19.34 -27.12
N ILE A 112 -2.78 -18.92 -27.31
CA ILE A 112 -1.80 -18.80 -26.20
C ILE A 112 -2.28 -17.79 -25.18
N ASN A 113 -2.76 -16.63 -25.60
CA ASN A 113 -3.29 -15.60 -24.69
C ASN A 113 -4.51 -16.10 -23.90
N LEU A 114 -5.44 -16.81 -24.54
CA LEU A 114 -6.59 -17.39 -23.85
C LEU A 114 -6.16 -18.42 -22.80
N GLN A 115 -5.22 -19.28 -23.13
CA GLN A 115 -4.76 -20.33 -22.22
C GLN A 115 -3.94 -19.78 -21.05
N SER A 116 -3.12 -18.77 -21.29
CA SER A 116 -2.19 -18.24 -20.29
C SER A 116 -2.78 -17.18 -19.38
N LYS A 117 -3.76 -16.39 -19.86
CA LYS A 117 -4.24 -15.20 -19.16
C LYS A 117 -5.64 -15.35 -18.54
N PHE A 118 -6.38 -16.38 -18.93
CA PHE A 118 -7.74 -16.62 -18.45
C PHE A 118 -7.84 -17.95 -17.69
N ILE A 119 -8.67 -17.98 -16.67
CA ILE A 119 -8.93 -19.20 -15.90
C ILE A 119 -9.60 -20.26 -16.77
N ASN A 120 -9.40 -21.52 -16.39
CA ASN A 120 -9.98 -22.63 -17.15
C ASN A 120 -11.48 -22.76 -16.84
N THR A 121 -12.30 -22.22 -17.72
CA THR A 121 -13.76 -22.30 -17.68
C THR A 121 -14.32 -22.96 -18.93
N PRO A 122 -15.58 -23.47 -18.89
CA PRO A 122 -16.24 -23.99 -20.08
C PRO A 122 -16.29 -22.99 -21.23
N GLU A 123 -16.46 -21.71 -20.94
CA GLU A 123 -16.49 -20.64 -21.93
C GLU A 123 -15.13 -20.47 -22.62
N ARG A 124 -14.02 -20.56 -21.86
CA ARG A 124 -12.67 -20.54 -22.43
C ARG A 124 -12.46 -21.74 -23.37
N ALA A 125 -12.90 -22.93 -22.99
CA ALA A 125 -12.80 -24.12 -23.80
C ALA A 125 -13.63 -23.99 -25.08
N LEU A 126 -14.82 -23.38 -25.00
CA LEU A 126 -15.66 -23.11 -26.18
C LEU A 126 -14.98 -22.11 -27.12
N LEU A 127 -14.40 -21.05 -26.62
CA LEU A 127 -13.67 -20.07 -27.43
C LEU A 127 -12.44 -20.69 -28.12
N LEU A 128 -11.69 -21.54 -27.43
CA LEU A 128 -10.55 -22.23 -28.01
C LEU A 128 -10.99 -23.19 -29.11
N LYS A 129 -12.09 -23.89 -28.89
CA LYS A 129 -12.66 -24.80 -29.94
C LYS A 129 -13.14 -24.00 -31.14
N PHE A 130 -13.81 -22.88 -30.92
CA PHE A 130 -14.27 -21.99 -32.00
C PHE A 130 -13.08 -21.43 -32.79
N ALA A 131 -12.06 -20.91 -32.07
CA ALA A 131 -10.85 -20.39 -32.71
C ALA A 131 -10.15 -21.45 -33.57
N GLY A 132 -10.13 -22.72 -33.14
CA GLY A 132 -9.57 -23.82 -33.90
C GLY A 132 -10.33 -24.17 -35.18
N THR A 133 -11.56 -23.71 -35.35
CA THR A 133 -12.36 -23.92 -36.58
C THR A 133 -12.23 -22.78 -37.59
N VAL A 134 -11.59 -21.67 -37.19
CA VAL A 134 -11.38 -20.52 -38.10
C VAL A 134 -10.11 -20.72 -38.88
N GLU A 135 -10.23 -20.95 -40.16
CA GLU A 135 -9.10 -21.01 -41.07
C GLU A 135 -8.74 -19.62 -41.59
N ALA A 136 -7.45 -19.28 -41.54
CA ALA A 136 -6.96 -17.99 -42.03
C ALA A 136 -7.25 -17.83 -43.53
N GLY A 137 -8.05 -16.87 -43.87
CA GLY A 137 -8.25 -16.43 -45.25
C GLY A 137 -9.49 -16.97 -45.96
N THR A 138 -10.36 -17.73 -45.30
CA THR A 138 -11.60 -18.19 -45.91
C THR A 138 -12.80 -17.68 -45.12
N ILE A 139 -13.25 -16.49 -45.49
CA ILE A 139 -14.65 -16.13 -45.30
C ILE A 139 -15.37 -16.70 -46.52
N ALA A 140 -15.91 -17.86 -46.34
CA ALA A 140 -16.84 -18.36 -47.29
C ALA A 140 -18.16 -17.63 -47.19
#